data_63f7dc08a209f925f4c3ac41098656d7
#
_entry.id   63f7dc08a209f925f4c3ac41098656d7
#
_cell.length_a   1.000
_cell.length_b   1.000
_cell.length_c   1.000
_cell.angle_alpha   90.00
_cell.angle_beta   90.00
_cell.angle_gamma   90.00
#
_symmetry.space_group_name_H-M   'P 1'
#
loop_
_entity.id
_entity.type
_entity.pdbx_description
1 polymer ?
#
loop_
_entity_poly.entity_id
_entity_poly.type
_entity_poly.pdbx_seq_one_letter_code
_entity_poly.pdbx_strand_id
1 'polypeptide(L)'
;GLKKSQIEEYLDFHEGAGVQHIAILTDDIISSIASLKRNGVEFLDIPDTYYDDLINRVGGIDEDIKRLKDLSILVDRDESGYLLQIFTKPIQDRPTLFIEIIQRKGSQGFGQGNFQALFESIEKAQEERGNL
;
A
#
# COMPACT_ATOMS: atom_id res chain seq x y z
N GLY A 1 0.58 16.43 -22.15
CA GLY A 1 -0.57 16.59 -21.30
C GLY A 1 -0.26 16.12 -19.88
N LEU A 2 -1.02 16.60 -18.92
CA LEU A 2 -0.86 16.15 -17.54
C LEU A 2 -1.34 14.70 -17.40
N LYS A 3 -0.63 13.93 -16.58
CA LYS A 3 -1.04 12.55 -16.27
C LYS A 3 -2.35 12.56 -15.48
N LYS A 4 -3.22 11.61 -15.79
CA LYS A 4 -4.45 11.40 -15.03
C LYS A 4 -4.10 10.89 -13.62
N SER A 5 -4.60 11.55 -12.57
CA SER A 5 -4.36 11.12 -11.19
C SER A 5 -5.16 9.85 -10.87
N GLN A 6 -4.73 9.14 -9.79
CA GLN A 6 -5.48 7.97 -9.31
C GLN A 6 -6.92 8.34 -8.87
N ILE A 7 -7.11 9.55 -8.36
CA ILE A 7 -8.43 10.03 -7.95
C ILE A 7 -9.31 10.27 -9.17
N GLU A 8 -8.76 10.88 -10.20
CA GLU A 8 -9.48 11.07 -11.47
C GLU A 8 -9.81 9.72 -12.12
N GLU A 9 -8.90 8.77 -12.13
CA GLU A 9 -9.18 7.42 -12.62
C GLU A 9 -10.31 6.77 -11.84
N TYR A 10 -10.29 6.87 -10.50
CA TYR A 10 -11.36 6.34 -9.67
C TYR A 10 -12.72 6.97 -10.01
N LEU A 11 -12.77 8.30 -10.08
CA LEU A 11 -14.01 9.02 -10.36
C LEU A 11 -14.59 8.66 -11.74
N ASP A 12 -13.73 8.50 -12.74
CA ASP A 12 -14.14 8.11 -14.09
C ASP A 12 -14.75 6.71 -14.13
N PHE A 13 -14.10 5.74 -13.50
CA PHE A 13 -14.57 4.35 -13.52
C PHE A 13 -15.74 4.10 -12.58
N HIS A 14 -15.81 4.80 -11.46
CA HIS A 14 -16.93 4.69 -10.51
C HIS A 14 -18.14 5.54 -10.92
N GLU A 15 -17.94 6.45 -11.86
CA GLU A 15 -18.96 7.40 -12.32
C GLU A 15 -19.40 8.36 -11.20
N GLY A 16 -18.44 8.82 -10.39
CA GLY A 16 -18.66 9.75 -9.30
C GLY A 16 -17.93 9.36 -8.02
N ALA A 17 -18.25 10.02 -6.93
CA ALA A 17 -17.64 9.78 -5.63
C ALA A 17 -18.10 8.45 -5.02
N GLY A 18 -17.24 7.85 -4.22
CA GLY A 18 -17.52 6.61 -3.53
C GLY A 18 -16.37 6.18 -2.64
N VAL A 19 -16.39 4.95 -2.14
CA VAL A 19 -15.33 4.39 -1.31
C VAL A 19 -14.19 3.90 -2.20
N GLN A 20 -13.01 4.47 -2.01
CA GLN A 20 -11.80 4.07 -2.73
C GLN A 20 -11.16 2.83 -2.10
N HIS A 21 -11.00 2.81 -0.78
CA HIS A 21 -10.41 1.66 -0.10
C HIS A 21 -11.01 1.47 1.29
N ILE A 22 -10.80 0.27 1.82
CA ILE A 22 -11.18 -0.11 3.18
C ILE A 22 -9.92 -0.60 3.87
N ALA A 23 -9.61 -0.06 5.05
CA ALA A 23 -8.47 -0.48 5.86
C ALA A 23 -8.91 -1.54 6.86
N ILE A 24 -8.20 -2.66 6.88
CA ILE A 24 -8.44 -3.78 7.79
C ILE A 24 -7.25 -3.90 8.74
N LEU A 25 -7.53 -3.87 10.04
CA LEU A 25 -6.51 -4.01 11.07
C LEU A 25 -6.15 -5.48 11.27
N THR A 26 -4.86 -5.76 11.43
CA THR A 26 -4.36 -7.09 11.81
C THR A 26 -3.33 -6.98 12.94
N ASP A 27 -3.20 -8.02 13.74
CA ASP A 27 -2.20 -8.12 14.80
C ASP A 27 -0.88 -8.72 14.32
N ASP A 28 -0.85 -9.34 13.14
CA ASP A 28 0.35 -9.95 12.56
C ASP A 28 0.28 -9.84 11.02
N ILE A 29 0.78 -8.72 10.51
CA ILE A 29 0.69 -8.42 9.08
C ILE A 29 1.54 -9.39 8.24
N ILE A 30 2.72 -9.77 8.72
CA ILE A 30 3.60 -10.67 7.95
C ILE A 30 2.92 -12.02 7.72
N SER A 31 2.38 -12.62 8.76
CA SER A 31 1.65 -13.88 8.67
C SER A 31 0.38 -13.75 7.81
N SER A 32 -0.38 -12.67 8.04
CA SER A 32 -1.61 -12.40 7.27
C SER A 32 -1.33 -12.27 5.78
N ILE A 33 -0.31 -11.49 5.40
CA ILE A 33 0.00 -11.26 3.98
C ILE A 33 0.57 -12.51 3.33
N ALA A 34 1.44 -13.24 4.02
CA ALA A 34 1.98 -14.49 3.50
C ALA A 34 0.85 -15.48 3.19
N SER A 35 -0.15 -15.58 4.08
CA SER A 35 -1.32 -16.44 3.88
C SER A 35 -2.20 -15.97 2.72
N LEU A 36 -2.48 -14.67 2.65
CA LEU A 36 -3.31 -14.11 1.57
C LEU A 36 -2.66 -14.31 0.20
N LYS A 37 -1.35 -14.11 0.09
CA LYS A 37 -0.62 -14.35 -1.17
C LYS A 37 -0.69 -15.83 -1.59
N ARG A 38 -0.53 -16.76 -0.64
CA ARG A 38 -0.70 -18.19 -0.92
C ARG A 38 -2.10 -18.53 -1.43
N ASN A 39 -3.11 -17.77 -1.04
CA ASN A 39 -4.49 -17.95 -1.45
C ASN A 39 -4.88 -17.11 -2.68
N GLY A 40 -3.91 -16.54 -3.37
CA GLY A 40 -4.11 -15.89 -4.65
C GLY A 40 -4.45 -14.39 -4.58
N VAL A 41 -4.40 -13.76 -3.42
CA VAL A 41 -4.62 -12.31 -3.32
C VAL A 41 -3.41 -11.57 -3.90
N GLU A 42 -3.67 -10.64 -4.80
CA GLU A 42 -2.66 -9.82 -5.44
C GLU A 42 -2.54 -8.46 -4.75
N PHE A 43 -1.29 -8.02 -4.52
CA PHE A 43 -0.98 -6.73 -3.90
C PHE A 43 -0.23 -5.84 -4.89
N LEU A 44 -0.27 -4.52 -4.64
CA LEU A 44 0.53 -3.57 -5.42
C LEU A 44 2.02 -3.84 -5.22
N ASP A 45 2.78 -3.76 -6.32
CA ASP A 45 4.23 -3.89 -6.27
C ASP A 45 4.87 -2.61 -5.72
N ILE A 46 5.79 -2.77 -4.78
CA ILE A 46 6.56 -1.65 -4.21
C ILE A 46 7.98 -1.73 -4.76
N PRO A 47 8.53 -0.62 -5.30
CA PRO A 47 9.91 -0.62 -5.80
C PRO A 47 10.91 -1.05 -4.72
N ASP A 48 11.90 -1.86 -5.09
CA ASP A 48 12.93 -2.32 -4.16
C ASP A 48 13.68 -1.15 -3.50
N THR A 49 13.85 -0.05 -4.23
CA THR A 49 14.48 1.18 -3.74
C THR A 49 13.80 1.78 -2.50
N TYR A 50 12.50 1.51 -2.31
CA TYR A 50 11.79 1.93 -1.10
C TYR A 50 12.47 1.41 0.17
N TYR A 51 13.03 0.19 0.11
CA TYR A 51 13.62 -0.47 1.29
C TYR A 51 15.08 -0.11 1.53
N ASP A 52 15.78 0.45 0.53
CA ASP A 52 17.21 0.78 0.63
C ASP A 52 17.52 1.77 1.75
N ASP A 53 16.61 2.69 2.03
CA ASP A 53 16.80 3.74 3.02
C ASP A 53 15.77 3.67 4.16
N LEU A 54 15.08 2.54 4.29
CA LEU A 54 13.95 2.42 5.20
C LEU A 54 14.33 2.73 6.66
N ILE A 55 15.42 2.15 7.16
CA ILE A 55 15.86 2.36 8.55
C ILE A 55 16.19 3.82 8.84
N ASN A 56 16.80 4.53 7.88
CA ASN A 56 17.10 5.95 8.05
C ASN A 56 15.83 6.80 8.16
N ARG A 57 14.76 6.39 7.46
CA ARG A 57 13.48 7.12 7.48
C ARG A 57 12.63 6.80 8.69
N VAL A 58 12.57 5.55 9.11
CA VAL A 58 11.63 5.10 10.15
C VAL A 58 12.29 4.69 11.46
N GLY A 59 13.63 4.60 11.50
CA GLY A 59 14.36 4.13 12.69
C GLY A 59 14.23 2.63 12.90
N GLY A 60 14.56 2.16 14.10
CA GLY A 60 14.53 0.74 14.44
C GLY A 60 13.11 0.18 14.49
N ILE A 61 12.93 -1.00 13.92
CA ILE A 61 11.67 -1.76 13.95
C ILE A 61 11.97 -3.20 14.33
N ASP A 62 10.97 -3.92 14.82
CA ASP A 62 11.12 -5.32 15.26
C ASP A 62 11.17 -6.31 14.09
N GLU A 63 10.55 -5.94 12.95
CA GLU A 63 10.42 -6.80 11.79
C GLU A 63 11.73 -6.87 10.97
N ASP A 64 11.96 -8.00 10.32
CA ASP A 64 13.07 -8.17 9.37
C ASP A 64 12.74 -7.43 8.05
N ILE A 65 13.57 -6.46 7.68
CA ILE A 65 13.38 -5.64 6.48
C ILE A 65 13.34 -6.48 5.20
N LYS A 66 14.17 -7.51 5.12
CA LYS A 66 14.15 -8.41 3.96
C LYS A 66 12.79 -9.09 3.82
N ARG A 67 12.19 -9.49 4.93
CA ARG A 67 10.86 -10.10 4.94
C ARG A 67 9.78 -9.13 4.49
N LEU A 68 9.86 -7.88 4.94
CA LEU A 68 8.93 -6.82 4.51
C LEU A 68 9.07 -6.55 3.01
N LYS A 69 10.30 -6.49 2.52
CA LYS A 69 10.58 -6.29 1.09
C LYS A 69 10.01 -7.43 0.24
N ASP A 70 10.23 -8.68 0.66
CA ASP A 70 9.73 -9.86 -0.05
C ASP A 70 8.19 -9.87 -0.14
N LEU A 71 7.52 -9.29 0.84
CA LEU A 71 6.06 -9.23 0.92
C LEU A 71 5.46 -7.90 0.43
N SER A 72 6.30 -6.93 0.05
CA SER A 72 5.88 -5.57 -0.36
C SER A 72 5.16 -4.79 0.74
N ILE A 73 5.53 -5.00 1.99
CA ILE A 73 4.95 -4.30 3.14
C ILE A 73 5.67 -2.96 3.35
N LEU A 74 4.90 -1.89 3.53
CA LEU A 74 5.42 -0.54 3.79
C LEU A 74 5.42 -0.24 5.28
N VAL A 75 6.30 0.68 5.69
CA VAL A 75 6.43 1.10 7.10
C VAL A 75 6.41 2.62 7.17
N ASP A 76 5.70 3.17 8.15
CA ASP A 76 5.77 4.59 8.48
C ASP A 76 5.86 4.76 9.99
N ARG A 77 6.36 5.90 10.44
CA ARG A 77 6.52 6.22 11.86
C ARG A 77 5.96 7.60 12.16
N ASP A 78 5.28 7.71 13.30
CA ASP A 78 4.87 8.99 13.87
C ASP A 78 5.44 9.15 15.29
N GLU A 79 4.98 10.16 16.03
CA GLU A 79 5.45 10.45 17.38
C GLU A 79 5.14 9.32 18.38
N SER A 80 4.11 8.53 18.11
CA SER A 80 3.61 7.49 19.02
C SER A 80 4.19 6.10 18.76
N GLY A 81 4.78 5.88 17.59
CA GLY A 81 5.31 4.59 17.20
C GLY A 81 5.34 4.43 15.67
N TYR A 82 5.24 3.19 15.20
CA TYR A 82 5.23 2.93 13.76
C TYR A 82 4.03 2.07 13.37
N LEU A 83 3.82 1.98 12.08
CA LEU A 83 2.80 1.12 11.48
C LEU A 83 3.38 0.37 10.27
N LEU A 84 2.75 -0.74 9.94
CA LEU A 84 3.04 -1.51 8.73
C LEU A 84 1.75 -1.58 7.92
N GLN A 85 1.85 -1.44 6.61
CA GLN A 85 0.68 -1.44 5.74
C GLN A 85 1.00 -2.00 4.36
N ILE A 86 -0.04 -2.49 3.68
CA ILE A 86 0.05 -2.99 2.32
C ILE A 86 -1.29 -2.75 1.62
N PHE A 87 -1.27 -2.63 0.30
CA PHE A 87 -2.45 -2.35 -0.51
C PHE A 87 -2.65 -3.42 -1.56
N THR A 88 -3.87 -3.93 -1.68
CA THR A 88 -4.23 -4.86 -2.74
C THR A 88 -4.32 -4.13 -4.08
N LYS A 89 -4.20 -4.86 -5.17
CA LYS A 89 -4.72 -4.40 -6.45
C LYS A 89 -6.24 -4.25 -6.33
N PRO A 90 -6.89 -3.47 -7.23
CA PRO A 90 -8.35 -3.37 -7.19
C PRO A 90 -9.00 -4.75 -7.12
N ILE A 91 -10.02 -4.90 -6.28
CA ILE A 91 -10.67 -6.20 -6.04
C ILE A 91 -11.68 -6.57 -7.13
N GLN A 92 -11.96 -5.63 -8.05
CA GLN A 92 -12.81 -5.84 -9.22
C GLN A 92 -11.97 -5.61 -10.48
N ASP A 93 -12.51 -5.93 -11.64
CA ASP A 93 -11.85 -5.66 -12.93
C ASP A 93 -11.75 -4.16 -13.26
N ARG A 94 -12.23 -3.31 -12.37
CA ARG A 94 -12.23 -1.85 -12.48
C ARG A 94 -11.27 -1.25 -11.48
N PRO A 95 -10.56 -0.15 -11.82
CA PRO A 95 -9.64 0.52 -10.90
C PRO A 95 -10.41 1.39 -9.89
N THR A 96 -11.19 0.77 -9.03
CA THR A 96 -12.02 1.45 -8.03
C THR A 96 -11.65 1.00 -6.63
N LEU A 97 -12.36 0.05 -6.05
CA LEU A 97 -12.19 -0.36 -4.66
C LEU A 97 -10.96 -1.25 -4.49
N PHE A 98 -10.11 -0.93 -3.51
CA PHE A 98 -9.04 -1.81 -3.06
C PHE A 98 -9.04 -1.93 -1.53
N ILE A 99 -8.25 -2.85 -1.00
CA ILE A 99 -8.16 -3.12 0.44
C ILE A 99 -6.76 -2.73 0.92
N GLU A 100 -6.71 -2.05 2.06
CA GLU A 100 -5.49 -1.83 2.82
C GLU A 100 -5.49 -2.79 4.01
N ILE A 101 -4.33 -3.39 4.32
CA ILE A 101 -4.14 -4.15 5.55
C ILE A 101 -3.09 -3.41 6.36
N ILE A 102 -3.39 -3.16 7.63
CA ILE A 102 -2.56 -2.34 8.49
C ILE A 102 -2.36 -3.02 9.84
N GLN A 103 -1.11 -2.99 10.33
CA GLN A 103 -0.78 -3.34 11.72
C GLN A 103 -0.17 -2.11 12.38
N ARG A 104 -0.66 -1.78 13.57
CA ARG A 104 -0.17 -0.63 14.33
C ARG A 104 0.72 -1.10 15.48
N LYS A 105 1.89 -0.48 15.59
CA LYS A 105 2.80 -0.65 16.74
C LYS A 105 3.01 0.73 17.38
N GLY A 106 1.94 1.23 17.96
CA GLY A 106 1.89 2.52 18.63
C GLY A 106 1.42 3.69 17.77
N SER A 107 1.66 3.65 16.47
CA SER A 107 1.27 4.74 15.57
C SER A 107 -0.25 4.90 15.50
N GLN A 108 -0.71 6.15 15.47
CA GLN A 108 -2.12 6.51 15.28
C GLN A 108 -2.37 7.13 13.90
N GLY A 109 -1.31 7.29 13.09
CA GLY A 109 -1.40 7.84 11.74
C GLY A 109 -1.92 6.84 10.71
N PHE A 110 -1.86 7.23 9.45
CA PHE A 110 -2.34 6.42 8.31
C PHE A 110 -1.25 6.20 7.25
N GLY A 111 0.02 6.35 7.61
CA GLY A 111 1.11 6.10 6.69
C GLY A 111 1.39 7.25 5.74
N GLN A 112 1.28 8.49 6.20
CA GLN A 112 1.54 9.68 5.38
C GLN A 112 2.91 9.62 4.69
N GLY A 113 3.93 9.10 5.35
CA GLY A 113 5.27 8.93 4.79
C GLY A 113 5.33 7.93 3.64
N ASN A 114 4.29 7.13 3.42
CA ASN A 114 4.21 6.14 2.34
C ASN A 114 3.39 6.62 1.15
N PHE A 115 2.85 7.84 1.17
CA PHE A 115 1.98 8.33 0.09
C PHE A 115 2.71 8.35 -1.26
N GLN A 116 3.97 8.75 -1.29
CA GLN A 116 4.73 8.76 -2.54
C GLN A 116 4.87 7.35 -3.13
N ALA A 117 5.24 6.37 -2.31
CA ALA A 117 5.37 4.98 -2.76
C ALA A 117 4.03 4.42 -3.24
N LEU A 118 2.94 4.76 -2.56
CA LEU A 118 1.59 4.36 -2.98
C LEU A 118 1.23 4.97 -4.33
N PHE A 119 1.47 6.26 -4.51
CA PHE A 119 1.22 6.93 -5.81
C PHE A 119 2.00 6.28 -6.94
N GLU A 120 3.28 6.03 -6.76
CA GLU A 120 4.12 5.39 -7.77
C GLU A 120 3.60 4.00 -8.13
N SER A 121 3.18 3.22 -7.15
CA SER A 121 2.64 1.88 -7.37
C SER A 121 1.31 1.90 -8.11
N ILE A 122 0.44 2.85 -7.80
CA ILE A 122 -0.85 3.01 -8.48
C ILE A 122 -0.64 3.51 -9.91
N GLU A 123 0.27 4.47 -10.12
CA GLU A 123 0.61 4.95 -11.48
C GLU A 123 1.13 3.81 -12.36
N LYS A 124 2.00 2.96 -11.81
CA LYS A 124 2.48 1.77 -12.52
C LYS A 124 1.33 0.86 -12.94
N ALA A 125 0.38 0.62 -12.05
CA ALA A 125 -0.81 -0.17 -12.36
C ALA A 125 -1.69 0.51 -13.42
N GLN A 126 -1.80 1.85 -13.41
CA GLN A 126 -2.50 2.60 -14.45
C GLN A 126 -1.83 2.44 -15.82
N GLU A 127 -0.50 2.50 -15.88
CA GLU A 127 0.27 2.27 -17.11
C GLU A 127 -0.02 0.87 -17.67
N GLU A 128 0.00 -0.14 -16.82
CA GLU A 128 -0.31 -1.52 -17.21
C GLU A 128 -1.73 -1.67 -17.78
N ARG A 129 -2.67 -0.84 -17.32
CA ARG A 129 -4.04 -0.78 -17.85
C ARG A 129 -4.21 0.16 -19.05
N GLY A 130 -3.16 0.90 -19.44
CA GLY A 130 -3.22 1.85 -20.54
C GLY A 130 -3.95 3.17 -20.21
N ASN A 131 -4.07 3.54 -18.95
CA ASN A 131 -4.81 4.73 -18.48
C ASN A 131 -3.91 5.90 -18.05
N LEU A 132 -2.62 5.85 -18.33
CA LEU A 132 -1.71 6.92 -17.92
C LEU A 132 -1.21 7.74 -19.08
#